data_43f4f267aef91911dbe862c08ba6b8f7
#
_entry.id   43f4f267aef91911dbe862c08ba6b8f7
#
_cell.length_a   1.000
_cell.length_b   1.000
_cell.length_c   1.000
_cell.angle_alpha   90.00
_cell.angle_beta   90.00
_cell.angle_gamma   90.00
#
_symmetry.space_group_name_H-M   'P 1'
#
loop_
_entity.id
_entity.type
_entity.pdbx_description
1 polymer ?
#
loop_
_entity_poly.entity_id
_entity_poly.type
_entity_poly.pdbx_seq_one_letter_code
_entity_poly.pdbx_strand_id
1 'polypeptide(L)'
;VTRRAPGLLLAAALLVGAAELAAQNPPPLPPRADTARAPGAARQDTGAAARARRDSIPLPDSLSPDSFRPQLPPLGAPPGPLPRAGRIVFDHDELWFSGAVTLGELLEHVPGVFLVRAGWFGRPEIIQYAGQGASSIEVYWDGFAMDPLGQDSTGLDLSELNLGLVQRVEVEVLPSVVRVYLYSDEQVVRKPRTETSFATGDASTNSYRIRYLNRWKNGTGLDLGVNFQGSSGVVTSQGRTSDVTLWAKGSWIPSQRYGVAWQVLSVSLDRDSVTLGSNPQSLPYLPSRHAHRTDMFLRGFIASRDDGMGLRLDAIAGGSNYTDTSAALGREEMQGSAILGYRAERWSTELTARVRDNSTPLEFEVRGAMSPWALLTVSGYAISRSHLGGRHSTDVAAQAELRPIAAIALHGAIRFRNAVGAPALLTDTAQKVTDFTTGISLTTRPLDLDVSLARHGVFAPAVPGTFGPIVPAYPSFAVHTATVSFAWRPKAYITLSGWLREPLVNGTAELETSAYEPPHHSRIWATFRSRLLPVLRRGAFDFTAEVAMEGWGRGAWGADSAGASGGPYLLKGATILDYRVELRLLNAALFWSIRNARGERYSVIPGLNMPVGNQTYGVRWEFTN
;
A
#
# COMPACT_ATOMS: atom_id res chain seq x y z
N VAL A 1 -5.58 -36.67 10.80
CA VAL A 1 -6.66 -36.75 9.80
C VAL A 1 -6.55 -35.47 8.96
N THR A 2 -5.90 -35.63 7.81
CA THR A 2 -5.63 -34.57 6.85
C THR A 2 -6.92 -34.11 6.17
N ARG A 3 -7.46 -32.97 6.56
CA ARG A 3 -8.48 -32.25 5.76
C ARG A 3 -7.75 -31.41 4.70
N ARG A 4 -7.77 -31.89 3.45
CA ARG A 4 -7.34 -31.13 2.27
C ARG A 4 -8.22 -29.89 2.12
N ALA A 5 -7.61 -28.75 1.85
CA ALA A 5 -8.27 -27.48 1.64
C ALA A 5 -9.20 -27.54 0.41
N PRO A 6 -10.50 -27.24 0.53
CA PRO A 6 -11.44 -27.29 -0.61
C PRO A 6 -11.36 -26.06 -1.54
N GLY A 7 -10.46 -25.12 -1.28
CA GLY A 7 -10.41 -23.85 -2.01
C GLY A 7 -9.94 -23.93 -3.46
N LEU A 8 -9.12 -24.89 -3.81
CA LEU A 8 -8.59 -25.02 -5.18
C LEU A 8 -9.62 -25.52 -6.20
N LEU A 9 -10.59 -26.32 -5.75
CA LEU A 9 -11.65 -26.86 -6.62
C LEU A 9 -12.74 -25.82 -6.93
N LEU A 10 -12.99 -24.86 -6.05
CA LEU A 10 -13.99 -23.82 -6.26
C LEU A 10 -13.51 -22.76 -7.26
N ALA A 11 -12.22 -22.43 -7.25
CA ALA A 11 -11.63 -21.52 -8.24
C ALA A 11 -11.65 -22.10 -9.66
N ALA A 12 -11.48 -23.42 -9.78
CA ALA A 12 -11.58 -24.12 -11.06
C ALA A 12 -13.04 -24.19 -11.57
N ALA A 13 -14.01 -24.36 -10.68
CA ALA A 13 -15.44 -24.41 -11.06
C ALA A 13 -15.99 -23.05 -11.53
N LEU A 14 -15.52 -21.94 -10.97
CA LEU A 14 -15.91 -20.59 -11.40
C LEU A 14 -15.32 -20.22 -12.78
N LEU A 15 -14.15 -20.76 -13.11
CA LEU A 15 -13.54 -20.57 -14.43
C LEU A 15 -14.24 -21.35 -15.54
N VAL A 16 -14.81 -22.51 -15.24
CA VAL A 16 -15.56 -23.34 -16.21
C VAL A 16 -16.93 -22.71 -16.51
N GLY A 17 -17.63 -22.19 -15.50
CA GLY A 17 -18.92 -21.51 -15.69
C GLY A 17 -18.84 -20.21 -16.51
N ALA A 18 -17.72 -19.48 -16.43
CA ALA A 18 -17.51 -18.28 -17.23
C ALA A 18 -17.14 -18.59 -18.71
N ALA A 19 -16.56 -19.76 -18.96
CA ALA A 19 -16.21 -20.19 -20.32
C ALA A 19 -17.43 -20.64 -21.15
N GLU A 20 -18.45 -21.20 -20.52
CA GLU A 20 -19.69 -21.62 -21.24
C GLU A 20 -20.57 -20.45 -21.66
N LEU A 21 -20.54 -19.32 -20.94
CA LEU A 21 -21.26 -18.10 -21.34
C LEU A 21 -20.61 -17.35 -22.53
N ALA A 22 -19.35 -17.62 -22.84
CA ALA A 22 -18.61 -16.98 -23.92
C ALA A 22 -18.68 -17.77 -25.26
N ALA A 23 -19.26 -18.97 -25.28
CA ALA A 23 -19.25 -19.88 -26.44
C ALA A 23 -20.49 -19.79 -27.35
N GLN A 24 -21.36 -18.80 -27.18
CA GLN A 24 -22.43 -18.57 -28.14
C GLN A 24 -21.92 -17.71 -29.30
N ASN A 25 -21.50 -18.38 -30.37
CA ASN A 25 -21.11 -17.74 -31.62
C ASN A 25 -22.32 -17.05 -32.29
N PRO A 26 -22.20 -15.80 -32.76
CA PRO A 26 -23.20 -15.18 -33.59
C PRO A 26 -23.22 -15.85 -34.98
N PRO A 27 -24.39 -15.92 -35.66
CA PRO A 27 -24.51 -16.56 -36.97
C PRO A 27 -23.69 -15.83 -38.02
N PRO A 28 -23.23 -16.55 -39.08
CA PRO A 28 -22.40 -15.96 -40.12
C PRO A 28 -23.20 -14.98 -40.99
N LEU A 29 -22.55 -13.83 -41.25
CA LEU A 29 -23.06 -12.80 -42.17
C LEU A 29 -23.05 -13.31 -43.60
N PRO A 30 -24.06 -12.96 -44.43
CA PRO A 30 -24.14 -13.38 -45.83
C PRO A 30 -23.04 -12.73 -46.68
N PRO A 31 -22.61 -13.40 -47.79
CA PRO A 31 -21.52 -12.93 -48.63
C PRO A 31 -21.90 -11.66 -49.39
N ARG A 32 -21.00 -10.68 -49.35
CA ARG A 32 -21.10 -9.44 -50.13
C ARG A 32 -20.82 -9.70 -51.60
N ALA A 33 -21.74 -9.28 -52.46
CA ALA A 33 -21.60 -9.34 -53.89
C ALA A 33 -20.50 -8.37 -54.38
N ASP A 34 -19.61 -8.88 -55.22
CA ASP A 34 -18.63 -8.12 -56.00
C ASP A 34 -19.32 -7.24 -57.01
N THR A 35 -19.14 -5.94 -56.96
CA THR A 35 -19.49 -5.03 -58.05
C THR A 35 -18.23 -4.49 -58.71
N ALA A 36 -18.22 -4.69 -60.03
CA ALA A 36 -17.15 -4.43 -60.95
C ALA A 36 -16.57 -3.00 -60.94
N ARG A 37 -15.28 -2.96 -61.18
CA ARG A 37 -14.41 -1.80 -61.33
C ARG A 37 -14.58 -1.14 -62.70
N ALA A 38 -14.89 0.16 -62.75
CA ALA A 38 -14.71 1.01 -63.93
C ALA A 38 -13.46 1.90 -63.75
N PRO A 39 -12.64 2.10 -64.77
CA PRO A 39 -11.43 2.89 -64.68
C PRO A 39 -11.68 4.39 -65.04
N GLY A 40 -11.07 5.26 -64.29
CA GLY A 40 -10.84 6.65 -64.73
C GLY A 40 -11.32 7.72 -63.79
N ALA A 41 -10.42 8.35 -63.12
CA ALA A 41 -10.20 9.76 -62.83
C ALA A 41 -9.36 9.92 -61.52
N ALA A 42 -8.22 10.53 -61.66
CA ALA A 42 -7.40 10.95 -60.55
C ALA A 42 -8.18 11.97 -59.71
N ARG A 43 -8.75 11.51 -58.60
CA ARG A 43 -9.28 12.39 -57.55
C ARG A 43 -8.19 12.60 -56.52
N GLN A 44 -7.77 13.84 -56.40
CA GLN A 44 -6.93 14.32 -55.30
C GLN A 44 -7.45 13.77 -53.98
N ASP A 45 -6.55 13.18 -53.22
CA ASP A 45 -6.77 12.45 -51.96
C ASP A 45 -6.99 13.41 -50.80
N THR A 46 -8.07 14.23 -50.85
CA THR A 46 -8.51 15.08 -49.76
C THR A 46 -9.28 14.34 -48.67
N GLY A 47 -9.67 13.06 -48.98
CA GLY A 47 -10.40 12.23 -48.02
C GLY A 47 -9.55 11.52 -46.99
N ALA A 48 -8.31 11.17 -47.31
CA ALA A 48 -7.39 10.53 -46.35
C ALA A 48 -6.89 11.51 -45.30
N ALA A 49 -6.58 12.75 -45.71
CA ALA A 49 -6.20 13.80 -44.77
C ALA A 49 -7.36 14.29 -43.88
N ALA A 50 -8.61 14.24 -44.41
CA ALA A 50 -9.80 14.57 -43.62
C ALA A 50 -10.22 13.38 -42.70
N ARG A 51 -9.98 12.12 -43.10
CA ARG A 51 -10.15 10.95 -42.22
C ARG A 51 -9.03 10.88 -41.18
N ALA A 52 -7.77 11.10 -41.52
CA ALA A 52 -6.67 11.20 -40.59
C ALA A 52 -6.88 12.34 -39.55
N ARG A 53 -7.51 13.45 -39.95
CA ARG A 53 -7.93 14.50 -39.02
C ARG A 53 -9.17 14.15 -38.17
N ARG A 54 -10.04 13.25 -38.61
CA ARG A 54 -11.18 12.76 -37.82
C ARG A 54 -10.81 11.64 -36.86
N ASP A 55 -9.79 10.84 -37.18
CA ASP A 55 -9.32 9.74 -36.33
C ASP A 55 -8.20 10.16 -35.36
N SER A 56 -7.57 11.31 -35.60
CA SER A 56 -6.83 12.00 -34.55
C SER A 56 -7.86 12.67 -33.64
N ILE A 57 -8.31 11.98 -32.61
CA ILE A 57 -8.73 12.67 -31.39
C ILE A 57 -7.58 13.61 -31.09
N PRO A 58 -7.78 14.96 -31.02
CA PRO A 58 -6.74 15.79 -30.48
C PRO A 58 -6.45 15.18 -29.12
N LEU A 59 -5.26 14.58 -28.96
CA LEU A 59 -4.72 14.34 -27.63
C LEU A 59 -5.00 15.64 -26.90
N PRO A 60 -5.67 15.62 -25.74
CA PRO A 60 -5.99 16.86 -25.02
C PRO A 60 -4.72 17.69 -25.04
N ASP A 61 -4.80 19.00 -25.27
CA ASP A 61 -3.66 19.94 -25.28
C ASP A 61 -2.70 19.74 -24.10
N SER A 62 -3.20 19.05 -23.07
CA SER A 62 -2.49 18.55 -21.91
C SER A 62 -1.34 17.57 -22.21
N LEU A 63 -1.29 16.92 -23.36
CA LEU A 63 -0.26 15.91 -23.69
C LEU A 63 0.77 16.41 -24.72
N SER A 64 0.72 17.67 -25.14
CA SER A 64 1.80 18.25 -25.91
C SER A 64 3.05 18.40 -25.04
N PRO A 65 4.27 18.20 -25.58
CA PRO A 65 5.52 18.38 -24.82
C PRO A 65 5.60 19.74 -24.11
N ASP A 66 5.07 20.79 -24.71
CA ASP A 66 5.05 22.14 -24.16
C ASP A 66 4.06 22.33 -22.99
N SER A 67 3.19 21.36 -22.73
CA SER A 67 2.22 21.42 -21.65
C SER A 67 2.70 20.77 -20.36
N PHE A 68 3.74 19.93 -20.39
CA PHE A 68 4.30 19.30 -19.19
C PHE A 68 5.04 20.30 -18.30
N ARG A 69 4.87 20.15 -17.00
CA ARG A 69 5.53 20.95 -15.98
C ARG A 69 6.57 20.12 -15.23
N PRO A 70 7.68 20.73 -14.79
CA PRO A 70 8.64 20.07 -13.91
C PRO A 70 7.96 19.54 -12.65
N GLN A 71 8.39 18.39 -12.16
CA GLN A 71 7.84 17.71 -10.99
C GLN A 71 8.86 17.65 -9.86
N LEU A 72 8.36 17.51 -8.63
CA LEU A 72 9.18 17.16 -7.48
C LEU A 72 9.82 15.78 -7.70
N PRO A 73 11.15 15.66 -7.67
CA PRO A 73 11.79 14.35 -7.84
C PRO A 73 11.35 13.39 -6.76
N PRO A 74 10.99 12.14 -7.09
CA PRO A 74 10.62 11.15 -6.08
C PRO A 74 11.80 10.84 -5.16
N LEU A 75 11.53 10.75 -3.85
CA LEU A 75 12.42 10.21 -2.84
C LEU A 75 11.85 8.89 -2.34
N GLY A 76 12.54 7.81 -2.56
CA GLY A 76 12.04 6.50 -2.22
C GLY A 76 13.09 5.43 -2.32
N ALA A 77 12.71 4.28 -2.87
CA ALA A 77 13.67 3.23 -3.18
C ALA A 77 14.85 3.81 -3.98
N PRO A 78 16.09 3.31 -3.79
CA PRO A 78 17.27 3.91 -4.41
C PRO A 78 17.06 4.15 -5.89
N PRO A 79 17.39 5.34 -6.41
CA PRO A 79 17.28 5.61 -7.83
C PRO A 79 18.26 4.71 -8.56
N GLY A 80 17.83 4.00 -9.60
CA GLY A 80 18.71 3.14 -10.39
C GLY A 80 18.12 1.77 -10.67
N PRO A 81 18.93 0.84 -11.18
CA PRO A 81 18.49 -0.53 -11.39
C PRO A 81 18.27 -1.22 -10.05
N LEU A 82 17.04 -1.65 -9.80
CA LEU A 82 16.65 -2.34 -8.57
C LEU A 82 16.24 -3.78 -8.88
N PRO A 83 16.49 -4.72 -7.97
CA PRO A 83 15.88 -6.03 -8.03
C PRO A 83 14.36 -5.89 -8.13
N ARG A 84 13.71 -6.67 -8.98
CA ARG A 84 12.25 -6.66 -9.10
C ARG A 84 11.60 -7.38 -7.93
N ALA A 85 12.25 -8.44 -7.45
CA ALA A 85 11.82 -9.15 -6.27
C ALA A 85 11.83 -8.22 -5.05
N GLY A 86 10.76 -8.26 -4.27
CA GLY A 86 10.62 -7.42 -3.09
C GLY A 86 10.25 -5.96 -3.35
N ARG A 87 9.98 -5.56 -4.60
CA ARG A 87 9.48 -4.21 -4.92
C ARG A 87 8.10 -4.28 -5.55
N ILE A 88 7.15 -3.63 -4.92
CA ILE A 88 5.77 -3.51 -5.42
C ILE A 88 5.48 -2.03 -5.63
N VAL A 89 4.88 -1.70 -6.75
CA VAL A 89 4.50 -0.33 -7.10
C VAL A 89 3.01 -0.33 -7.38
N PHE A 90 2.29 0.52 -6.69
CA PHE A 90 0.90 0.84 -6.98
C PHE A 90 0.87 2.21 -7.64
N ASP A 91 0.58 2.26 -8.91
CA ASP A 91 0.42 3.50 -9.65
C ASP A 91 -0.97 4.12 -9.41
N HIS A 92 -1.22 5.27 -10.02
CA HIS A 92 -2.49 5.98 -9.86
C HIS A 92 -3.70 5.12 -10.26
N ASP A 93 -3.61 4.39 -11.36
CA ASP A 93 -4.70 3.52 -11.82
C ASP A 93 -4.93 2.35 -10.85
N GLU A 94 -3.85 1.73 -10.37
CA GLU A 94 -3.94 0.63 -9.40
C GLU A 94 -4.50 1.09 -8.05
N LEU A 95 -4.07 2.25 -7.55
CA LEU A 95 -4.64 2.87 -6.36
C LEU A 95 -6.13 3.18 -6.54
N TRP A 96 -6.48 3.74 -7.68
CA TRP A 96 -7.86 4.06 -8.02
C TRP A 96 -8.76 2.83 -8.05
N PHE A 97 -8.27 1.74 -8.64
CA PHE A 97 -9.01 0.48 -8.77
C PHE A 97 -8.89 -0.46 -7.57
N SER A 98 -7.92 -0.29 -6.68
CA SER A 98 -7.75 -1.15 -5.50
C SER A 98 -8.94 -1.09 -4.54
N GLY A 99 -9.61 0.06 -4.49
CA GLY A 99 -10.68 0.33 -3.55
C GLY A 99 -10.23 0.57 -2.12
N ALA A 100 -8.95 0.45 -1.87
CA ALA A 100 -8.39 0.77 -0.58
C ALA A 100 -8.56 2.26 -0.27
N VAL A 101 -9.01 2.55 0.93
CA VAL A 101 -9.19 3.92 1.43
C VAL A 101 -7.99 4.32 2.28
N THR A 102 -7.46 3.37 3.06
CA THR A 102 -6.32 3.55 3.95
C THR A 102 -5.08 2.83 3.42
N LEU A 103 -3.91 3.24 3.93
CA LEU A 103 -2.66 2.53 3.61
C LEU A 103 -2.71 1.07 4.10
N GLY A 104 -3.29 0.81 5.27
CA GLY A 104 -3.43 -0.55 5.79
C GLY A 104 -4.17 -1.48 4.82
N GLU A 105 -5.29 -1.03 4.27
CA GLU A 105 -6.07 -1.79 3.28
C GLU A 105 -5.28 -2.08 1.98
N LEU A 106 -4.47 -1.13 1.53
CA LEU A 106 -3.62 -1.34 0.35
C LEU A 106 -2.57 -2.43 0.60
N LEU A 107 -1.96 -2.40 1.79
CA LEU A 107 -0.90 -3.33 2.13
C LEU A 107 -1.37 -4.80 2.31
N GLU A 108 -2.68 -5.06 2.41
CA GLU A 108 -3.23 -6.43 2.33
C GLU A 108 -2.89 -7.14 1.00
N HIS A 109 -2.53 -6.39 -0.05
CA HIS A 109 -2.10 -6.94 -1.33
C HIS A 109 -0.61 -7.35 -1.34
N VAL A 110 0.15 -6.97 -0.31
CA VAL A 110 1.58 -7.30 -0.19
C VAL A 110 1.74 -8.70 0.39
N PRO A 111 2.48 -9.61 -0.27
CA PRO A 111 2.64 -10.98 0.20
C PRO A 111 3.16 -11.05 1.64
N GLY A 112 2.45 -11.81 2.49
CA GLY A 112 2.82 -12.05 3.87
C GLY A 112 2.50 -10.92 4.86
N VAL A 113 1.93 -9.81 4.41
CA VAL A 113 1.42 -8.76 5.30
C VAL A 113 0.04 -9.15 5.84
N PHE A 114 -0.13 -9.05 7.14
CA PHE A 114 -1.41 -9.25 7.81
C PHE A 114 -1.88 -7.95 8.45
N LEU A 115 -3.08 -7.49 8.08
CA LEU A 115 -3.67 -6.29 8.64
C LEU A 115 -4.41 -6.61 9.93
N VAL A 116 -3.97 -6.01 11.03
CA VAL A 116 -4.67 -6.04 12.32
C VAL A 116 -5.46 -4.74 12.46
N ARG A 117 -6.76 -4.89 12.54
CA ARG A 117 -7.70 -3.78 12.64
C ARG A 117 -8.48 -3.85 13.95
N ALA A 118 -8.49 -2.79 14.70
CA ALA A 118 -9.19 -2.69 15.98
C ALA A 118 -10.70 -2.39 15.83
N GLY A 119 -11.31 -2.89 14.78
CA GLY A 119 -12.73 -2.73 14.45
C GLY A 119 -12.95 -2.39 12.99
N TRP A 120 -14.16 -1.94 12.68
CA TRP A 120 -14.54 -1.54 11.34
C TRP A 120 -14.07 -0.11 11.05
N PHE A 121 -14.28 0.35 9.87
CA PHE A 121 -13.99 1.63 9.23
C PHE A 121 -13.64 2.78 10.21
N GLY A 122 -12.49 3.42 10.00
CA GLY A 122 -11.99 4.50 10.84
C GLY A 122 -11.39 4.05 12.19
N ARG A 123 -11.26 2.76 12.44
CA ARG A 123 -10.58 2.21 13.64
C ARG A 123 -9.08 2.06 13.40
N PRO A 124 -8.27 2.02 14.48
CA PRO A 124 -6.82 1.86 14.37
C PRO A 124 -6.42 0.64 13.54
N GLU A 125 -5.44 0.82 12.67
CA GLU A 125 -4.89 -0.19 11.79
C GLU A 125 -3.37 -0.28 11.93
N ILE A 126 -2.86 -1.47 12.13
CA ILE A 126 -1.43 -1.77 12.03
C ILE A 126 -1.22 -3.00 11.16
N ILE A 127 -0.06 -3.10 10.53
CA ILE A 127 0.32 -4.35 9.86
C ILE A 127 1.25 -5.18 10.73
N GLN A 128 1.20 -6.48 10.50
CA GLN A 128 2.13 -7.47 11.01
C GLN A 128 2.85 -8.09 9.83
N TYR A 129 4.16 -8.18 9.92
CA TYR A 129 4.99 -8.79 8.90
C TYR A 129 6.21 -9.48 9.53
N ALA A 130 6.41 -10.74 9.18
CA ALA A 130 7.58 -11.52 9.60
C ALA A 130 7.81 -11.57 11.12
N GLY A 131 6.75 -11.48 11.91
CA GLY A 131 6.84 -11.54 13.37
C GLY A 131 7.43 -10.32 14.06
N GLN A 132 7.54 -9.20 13.36
CA GLN A 132 8.23 -8.02 13.88
C GLN A 132 7.31 -7.03 14.59
N GLY A 133 6.04 -7.35 14.71
CA GLY A 133 5.06 -6.46 15.33
C GLY A 133 4.91 -5.15 14.56
N ALA A 134 4.53 -4.10 15.26
CA ALA A 134 4.36 -2.77 14.70
C ALA A 134 5.65 -2.14 14.15
N SER A 135 6.83 -2.65 14.54
CA SER A 135 8.12 -2.21 14.00
C SER A 135 8.45 -2.81 12.61
N SER A 136 7.52 -3.60 12.05
CA SER A 136 7.66 -4.20 10.72
C SER A 136 7.44 -3.22 9.57
N ILE A 137 7.04 -1.98 9.83
CA ILE A 137 6.76 -0.98 8.81
C ILE A 137 7.51 0.33 9.06
N GLU A 138 8.03 0.91 7.99
CA GLU A 138 8.55 2.28 7.94
C GLU A 138 7.81 3.01 6.81
N VAL A 139 7.26 4.20 7.07
CA VAL A 139 6.50 4.98 6.10
C VAL A 139 7.15 6.33 5.87
N TYR A 140 7.30 6.70 4.60
CA TYR A 140 7.86 7.98 4.17
C TYR A 140 6.87 8.68 3.23
N TRP A 141 6.54 9.93 3.52
CA TRP A 141 5.68 10.74 2.66
C TRP A 141 6.51 11.84 1.98
N ASP A 142 6.69 11.75 0.67
CA ASP A 142 7.61 12.62 -0.11
C ASP A 142 9.01 12.75 0.51
N GLY A 143 9.46 11.71 1.21
CA GLY A 143 10.75 11.64 1.92
C GLY A 143 10.72 12.05 3.39
N PHE A 144 9.62 12.64 3.87
CA PHE A 144 9.40 12.92 5.28
C PHE A 144 9.02 11.63 6.03
N ALA A 145 9.71 11.30 7.11
CA ALA A 145 9.42 10.10 7.87
C ALA A 145 8.14 10.29 8.71
N MET A 146 7.22 9.32 8.64
CA MET A 146 5.98 9.32 9.40
C MET A 146 6.17 8.53 10.69
N ASP A 147 6.59 9.21 11.76
CA ASP A 147 6.85 8.57 13.04
C ASP A 147 5.55 8.34 13.83
N PRO A 148 5.48 7.26 14.65
CA PRO A 148 4.33 6.98 15.51
C PRO A 148 4.28 7.96 16.70
N LEU A 149 3.30 8.83 16.74
CA LEU A 149 3.09 9.82 17.81
C LEU A 149 1.94 9.47 18.75
N GLY A 150 1.14 8.47 18.41
CA GLY A 150 0.00 8.02 19.20
C GLY A 150 0.39 7.58 20.62
N GLN A 151 -0.57 7.12 21.38
CA GLN A 151 -0.45 6.81 22.81
C GLN A 151 0.79 5.98 23.16
N ASP A 152 1.14 5.02 22.30
CA ASP A 152 2.22 4.08 22.59
C ASP A 152 3.56 4.46 21.97
N SER A 153 3.58 5.33 20.96
CA SER A 153 4.77 5.66 20.13
C SER A 153 5.51 4.43 19.57
N THR A 154 4.82 3.31 19.45
CA THR A 154 5.42 2.03 19.00
C THR A 154 4.94 1.61 17.64
N GLY A 155 3.76 2.04 17.21
CA GLY A 155 3.17 1.72 15.92
C GLY A 155 2.45 2.90 15.30
N LEU A 156 2.63 3.07 13.99
CA LEU A 156 1.90 4.06 13.21
C LEU A 156 0.48 3.52 12.92
N ASP A 157 -0.52 4.32 13.22
CA ASP A 157 -1.91 4.03 12.85
C ASP A 157 -2.09 4.30 11.35
N LEU A 158 -2.19 3.23 10.56
CA LEU A 158 -2.28 3.34 9.10
C LEU A 158 -3.65 3.85 8.63
N SER A 159 -4.67 3.86 9.49
CA SER A 159 -5.95 4.46 9.18
C SER A 159 -5.89 5.99 9.07
N GLU A 160 -4.85 6.64 9.66
CA GLU A 160 -4.59 8.07 9.52
C GLU A 160 -4.05 8.45 8.13
N LEU A 161 -3.54 7.48 7.37
CA LEU A 161 -2.92 7.67 6.06
C LEU A 161 -3.93 7.39 4.94
N ASN A 162 -4.64 8.43 4.54
CA ASN A 162 -5.64 8.35 3.47
C ASN A 162 -4.99 8.34 2.09
N LEU A 163 -5.28 7.30 1.30
CA LEU A 163 -4.72 7.13 -0.06
C LEU A 163 -5.28 8.11 -1.09
N GLY A 164 -6.36 8.79 -0.80
CA GLY A 164 -6.96 9.74 -1.73
C GLY A 164 -6.10 10.97 -2.06
N LEU A 165 -5.01 11.16 -1.34
CA LEU A 165 -4.07 12.27 -1.54
C LEU A 165 -2.76 11.80 -2.21
N VAL A 166 -2.65 10.50 -2.45
CA VAL A 166 -1.45 9.83 -2.94
C VAL A 166 -1.64 9.47 -4.41
N GLN A 167 -0.65 9.77 -5.23
CA GLN A 167 -0.62 9.40 -6.65
C GLN A 167 0.00 8.02 -6.88
N ARG A 168 0.98 7.66 -6.05
CA ARG A 168 1.76 6.45 -6.20
C ARG A 168 2.24 5.96 -4.85
N VAL A 169 2.23 4.67 -4.65
CA VAL A 169 2.83 3.99 -3.49
C VAL A 169 3.88 3.02 -3.99
N GLU A 170 5.08 3.13 -3.46
CA GLU A 170 6.12 2.11 -3.64
C GLU A 170 6.33 1.38 -2.32
N VAL A 171 6.36 0.06 -2.41
CA VAL A 171 6.60 -0.82 -1.27
C VAL A 171 7.87 -1.60 -1.53
N GLU A 172 8.85 -1.47 -0.64
CA GLU A 172 10.06 -2.27 -0.61
C GLU A 172 9.90 -3.34 0.48
N VAL A 173 9.75 -4.58 0.05
CA VAL A 173 9.60 -5.74 0.94
C VAL A 173 10.99 -6.33 1.18
N LEU A 174 11.49 -6.16 2.37
CA LEU A 174 12.80 -6.65 2.82
C LEU A 174 12.61 -7.79 3.83
N PRO A 175 13.63 -8.59 4.12
CA PRO A 175 13.51 -9.54 5.20
C PRO A 175 13.10 -8.84 6.50
N SER A 176 11.89 -9.16 6.99
CA SER A 176 11.32 -8.66 8.25
C SER A 176 11.04 -7.15 8.35
N VAL A 177 10.98 -6.40 7.25
CA VAL A 177 10.47 -5.02 7.22
C VAL A 177 9.84 -4.69 5.87
N VAL A 178 8.82 -3.87 5.93
CA VAL A 178 8.16 -3.27 4.76
C VAL A 178 8.39 -1.77 4.81
N ARG A 179 9.08 -1.21 3.81
CA ARG A 179 9.24 0.23 3.66
C ARG A 179 8.27 0.75 2.63
N VAL A 180 7.51 1.75 3.00
CA VAL A 180 6.46 2.34 2.18
C VAL A 180 6.79 3.77 1.86
N TYR A 181 6.81 4.10 0.57
CA TYR A 181 7.06 5.43 0.06
C TYR A 181 5.79 5.96 -0.60
N LEU A 182 5.20 6.96 0.02
CA LEU A 182 4.01 7.65 -0.46
C LEU A 182 4.44 8.87 -1.28
N TYR A 183 3.97 8.96 -2.50
CA TYR A 183 4.19 10.12 -3.36
C TYR A 183 2.88 10.87 -3.52
N SER A 184 2.88 12.10 -3.07
CA SER A 184 1.73 12.97 -3.25
C SER A 184 1.57 13.33 -4.73
N ASP A 185 0.33 13.50 -5.15
CA ASP A 185 0.02 13.87 -6.52
C ASP A 185 0.54 15.28 -6.87
N GLU A 186 0.92 15.44 -8.11
CA GLU A 186 1.32 16.73 -8.67
C GLU A 186 0.63 16.93 -10.02
N GLN A 187 -0.05 18.05 -10.15
CA GLN A 187 -0.62 18.42 -11.43
C GLN A 187 0.49 18.74 -12.43
N VAL A 188 0.71 17.86 -13.39
CA VAL A 188 1.75 18.00 -14.42
C VAL A 188 1.25 18.65 -15.68
N VAL A 189 -0.06 18.70 -15.87
CA VAL A 189 -0.71 19.30 -17.02
C VAL A 189 -1.18 20.73 -16.70
N ARG A 190 -1.35 21.54 -17.73
CA ARG A 190 -1.68 22.96 -17.60
C ARG A 190 -3.08 23.21 -17.05
N LYS A 191 -4.02 22.31 -17.31
CA LYS A 191 -5.42 22.48 -16.91
C LYS A 191 -5.61 22.14 -15.44
N PRO A 192 -6.31 22.95 -14.66
CA PRO A 192 -6.69 22.61 -13.30
C PRO A 192 -7.53 21.32 -13.26
N ARG A 193 -7.36 20.54 -12.20
CA ARG A 193 -8.11 19.31 -11.95
C ARG A 193 -8.82 19.41 -10.61
N THR A 194 -10.09 19.06 -10.61
CA THR A 194 -10.89 18.88 -9.39
C THR A 194 -11.36 17.45 -9.33
N GLU A 195 -11.12 16.79 -8.22
CA GLU A 195 -11.57 15.44 -7.94
C GLU A 195 -12.61 15.47 -6.82
N THR A 196 -13.69 14.75 -6.98
CA THR A 196 -14.68 14.52 -5.94
C THR A 196 -14.96 13.03 -5.79
N SER A 197 -15.16 12.58 -4.57
CA SER A 197 -15.56 11.21 -4.28
C SER A 197 -16.61 11.21 -3.18
N PHE A 198 -17.70 10.49 -3.40
CA PHE A 198 -18.76 10.30 -2.45
C PHE A 198 -19.03 8.80 -2.33
N ALA A 199 -18.99 8.30 -1.12
CA ALA A 199 -19.34 6.92 -0.83
C ALA A 199 -20.21 6.84 0.41
N THR A 200 -21.12 5.88 0.41
CA THR A 200 -21.95 5.53 1.56
C THR A 200 -22.11 4.01 1.62
N GLY A 201 -22.51 3.50 2.77
CA GLY A 201 -22.63 2.06 2.96
C GLY A 201 -23.31 1.67 4.27
N ASP A 202 -23.18 0.40 4.59
CA ASP A 202 -23.73 -0.17 5.82
C ASP A 202 -23.12 0.50 7.07
N ALA A 203 -23.84 0.43 8.19
CA ALA A 203 -23.50 1.09 9.44
C ALA A 203 -23.33 2.61 9.31
N SER A 204 -24.09 3.24 8.41
CA SER A 204 -23.97 4.66 8.08
C SER A 204 -22.52 5.06 7.73
N THR A 205 -21.78 4.14 7.12
CA THR A 205 -20.45 4.44 6.61
C THR A 205 -20.55 5.48 5.53
N ASN A 206 -19.81 6.57 5.68
CA ASN A 206 -19.76 7.66 4.72
C ASN A 206 -18.31 8.09 4.49
N SER A 207 -17.99 8.41 3.24
CA SER A 207 -16.70 8.98 2.85
C SER A 207 -16.92 10.05 1.80
N TYR A 208 -16.44 11.26 2.06
CA TYR A 208 -16.53 12.40 1.16
C TYR A 208 -15.16 12.99 0.96
N ARG A 209 -14.75 13.15 -0.30
CA ARG A 209 -13.47 13.77 -0.64
C ARG A 209 -13.66 14.79 -1.73
N ILE A 210 -13.02 15.93 -1.55
CA ILE A 210 -12.90 16.97 -2.56
C ILE A 210 -11.43 17.37 -2.62
N ARG A 211 -10.88 17.48 -3.81
CA ARG A 211 -9.50 17.87 -4.03
C ARG A 211 -9.40 18.79 -5.25
N TYR A 212 -8.58 19.81 -5.17
CA TYR A 212 -8.28 20.75 -6.25
C TYR A 212 -6.78 20.82 -6.50
N LEU A 213 -6.36 20.62 -7.75
CA LEU A 213 -4.97 20.68 -8.18
C LEU A 213 -4.82 21.67 -9.33
N ASN A 214 -3.80 22.51 -9.22
CA ASN A 214 -3.45 23.43 -10.30
C ASN A 214 -1.94 23.65 -10.36
N ARG A 215 -1.42 23.89 -11.58
CA ARG A 215 -0.03 24.25 -11.76
C ARG A 215 0.11 25.33 -12.85
N TRP A 216 0.75 26.43 -12.49
CA TRP A 216 0.95 27.58 -13.37
C TRP A 216 2.25 27.45 -14.16
N LYS A 217 2.37 28.26 -15.22
CA LYS A 217 3.52 28.22 -16.14
C LYS A 217 4.85 28.59 -15.47
N ASN A 218 4.82 29.40 -14.42
CA ASN A 218 6.01 29.82 -13.66
C ASN A 218 6.55 28.72 -12.71
N GLY A 219 5.98 27.51 -12.75
CA GLY A 219 6.36 26.39 -11.89
C GLY A 219 5.68 26.37 -10.53
N THR A 220 4.83 27.36 -10.21
CA THR A 220 4.02 27.33 -8.98
C THR A 220 2.94 26.25 -9.09
N GLY A 221 2.76 25.45 -8.06
CA GLY A 221 1.73 24.43 -7.93
C GLY A 221 0.93 24.61 -6.65
N LEU A 222 -0.33 24.22 -6.68
CA LEU A 222 -1.24 24.20 -5.54
C LEU A 222 -2.07 22.93 -5.58
N ASP A 223 -2.15 22.24 -4.43
CA ASP A 223 -3.02 21.10 -4.20
C ASP A 223 -3.71 21.30 -2.85
N LEU A 224 -5.02 21.32 -2.86
CA LEU A 224 -5.86 21.47 -1.67
C LEU A 224 -6.86 20.33 -1.62
N GLY A 225 -7.03 19.72 -0.46
CA GLY A 225 -7.97 18.62 -0.30
C GLY A 225 -8.58 18.56 1.08
N VAL A 226 -9.79 18.03 1.12
CA VAL A 226 -10.49 17.63 2.33
C VAL A 226 -11.07 16.26 2.12
N ASN A 227 -10.92 15.42 3.14
CA ASN A 227 -11.53 14.10 3.20
C ASN A 227 -12.24 13.94 4.53
N PHE A 228 -13.46 13.45 4.48
CA PHE A 228 -14.25 13.06 5.64
C PHE A 228 -14.55 11.58 5.54
N GLN A 229 -14.41 10.87 6.65
CA GLN A 229 -14.81 9.48 6.79
C GLN A 229 -15.55 9.30 8.10
N GLY A 230 -16.60 8.49 8.11
CA GLY A 230 -17.34 8.22 9.32
C GLY A 230 -18.18 6.96 9.24
N SER A 231 -18.47 6.39 10.40
CA SER A 231 -19.36 5.23 10.55
C SER A 231 -20.04 5.29 11.89
N SER A 232 -21.28 4.82 11.97
CA SER A 232 -22.01 4.68 13.24
C SER A 232 -21.59 3.46 14.05
N GLY A 233 -20.65 2.62 13.52
CA GLY A 233 -20.29 1.33 14.10
C GLY A 233 -21.22 0.20 13.66
N VAL A 234 -20.65 -0.97 13.40
CA VAL A 234 -21.38 -2.12 12.82
C VAL A 234 -21.96 -3.03 13.89
N VAL A 235 -21.37 -3.07 15.04
CA VAL A 235 -21.81 -3.84 16.21
C VAL A 235 -21.94 -2.91 17.40
N THR A 236 -22.84 -3.21 18.30
CA THR A 236 -23.08 -2.41 19.52
C THR A 236 -21.83 -2.17 20.37
N SER A 237 -20.81 -3.00 20.21
CA SER A 237 -19.49 -2.87 20.89
C SER A 237 -18.52 -1.93 20.19
N GLN A 238 -18.81 -1.52 18.96
CA GLN A 238 -17.94 -0.64 18.16
C GLN A 238 -18.70 0.67 17.91
N GLY A 239 -18.55 1.64 18.78
CA GLY A 239 -19.20 2.93 18.65
C GLY A 239 -18.83 3.71 17.38
N ARG A 240 -19.29 4.93 17.29
CA ARG A 240 -19.09 5.82 16.13
C ARG A 240 -17.61 6.13 15.90
N THR A 241 -17.26 6.33 14.63
CA THR A 241 -15.99 6.93 14.19
C THR A 241 -16.27 8.11 13.26
N SER A 242 -15.43 9.13 13.33
CA SER A 242 -15.47 10.28 12.44
C SER A 242 -14.06 10.84 12.27
N ASP A 243 -13.53 10.79 11.06
CA ASP A 243 -12.20 11.25 10.75
C ASP A 243 -12.27 12.34 9.69
N VAL A 244 -11.58 13.46 9.91
CA VAL A 244 -11.48 14.57 8.96
C VAL A 244 -10.01 14.78 8.63
N THR A 245 -9.66 14.71 7.36
CA THR A 245 -8.32 15.00 6.86
C THR A 245 -8.34 16.27 6.02
N LEU A 246 -7.49 17.22 6.36
CA LEU A 246 -7.23 18.42 5.58
C LEU A 246 -5.84 18.30 4.97
N TRP A 247 -5.73 18.70 3.70
CA TRP A 247 -4.50 18.65 2.94
C TRP A 247 -4.24 19.97 2.24
N ALA A 248 -3.02 20.45 2.33
CA ALA A 248 -2.55 21.57 1.53
C ALA A 248 -1.10 21.36 1.12
N LYS A 249 -0.82 21.47 -0.18
CA LYS A 249 0.53 21.43 -0.74
C LYS A 249 0.73 22.60 -1.67
N GLY A 250 1.81 23.34 -1.47
CA GLY A 250 2.29 24.35 -2.42
C GLY A 250 3.65 23.95 -2.94
N SER A 251 3.95 24.29 -4.18
CA SER A 251 5.26 24.04 -4.78
C SER A 251 5.67 25.16 -5.71
N TRP A 252 6.97 25.35 -5.85
CA TRP A 252 7.58 26.19 -6.86
C TRP A 252 8.74 25.41 -7.48
N ILE A 253 8.50 24.87 -8.68
CA ILE A 253 9.43 24.02 -9.40
C ILE A 253 9.55 24.56 -10.83
N PRO A 254 10.38 25.59 -11.03
CA PRO A 254 10.53 26.20 -12.33
C PRO A 254 11.35 25.35 -13.32
N SER A 255 12.12 24.38 -12.78
CA SER A 255 13.01 23.50 -13.55
C SER A 255 13.10 22.14 -12.89
N GLN A 256 13.46 21.11 -13.64
CA GLN A 256 13.79 19.77 -13.07
C GLN A 256 15.10 19.79 -12.23
N ARG A 257 15.86 20.88 -12.27
CA ARG A 257 17.12 20.99 -11.51
C ARG A 257 16.94 21.54 -10.11
N TYR A 258 15.91 22.30 -9.84
CA TYR A 258 15.68 22.86 -8.53
C TYR A 258 14.22 23.22 -8.31
N GLY A 259 13.86 23.19 -7.07
CA GLY A 259 12.51 23.56 -6.65
C GLY A 259 12.34 23.42 -5.15
N VAL A 260 11.22 23.91 -4.70
CA VAL A 260 10.77 23.83 -3.32
C VAL A 260 9.30 23.45 -3.25
N ALA A 261 8.93 22.63 -2.27
CA ALA A 261 7.54 22.30 -1.98
C ALA A 261 7.33 22.31 -0.47
N TRP A 262 6.18 22.77 -0.04
CA TRP A 262 5.72 22.63 1.34
C TRP A 262 4.39 21.88 1.34
N GLN A 263 4.13 21.17 2.43
CA GLN A 263 2.85 20.50 2.61
C GLN A 263 2.45 20.42 4.06
N VAL A 264 1.15 20.40 4.28
CA VAL A 264 0.50 20.23 5.55
C VAL A 264 -0.55 19.15 5.41
N LEU A 265 -0.51 18.16 6.30
CA LEU A 265 -1.53 17.15 6.47
C LEU A 265 -2.05 17.26 7.88
N SER A 266 -3.34 17.45 8.04
CA SER A 266 -4.00 17.55 9.35
C SER A 266 -5.13 16.53 9.41
N VAL A 267 -5.10 15.66 10.41
CA VAL A 267 -6.07 14.58 10.63
C VAL A 267 -6.69 14.75 12.00
N SER A 268 -8.01 14.91 12.05
CA SER A 268 -8.79 14.92 13.28
C SER A 268 -9.58 13.62 13.40
N LEU A 269 -9.43 12.94 14.52
CA LEU A 269 -10.01 11.64 14.81
C LEU A 269 -10.98 11.75 15.99
N ASP A 270 -12.20 11.31 15.78
CA ASP A 270 -13.22 11.19 16.82
C ASP A 270 -13.74 9.74 16.82
N ARG A 271 -13.41 8.98 17.86
CA ARG A 271 -13.67 7.55 17.97
C ARG A 271 -14.26 7.21 19.32
N ASP A 272 -15.46 6.67 19.34
CA ASP A 272 -16.07 6.11 20.54
C ASP A 272 -15.29 4.90 21.03
N SER A 273 -15.47 4.55 22.31
CA SER A 273 -14.85 3.37 22.91
C SER A 273 -15.28 2.07 22.20
N VAL A 274 -14.39 1.09 22.23
CA VAL A 274 -14.67 -0.30 21.80
C VAL A 274 -14.69 -1.18 23.03
N THR A 275 -15.74 -1.98 23.20
CA THR A 275 -15.87 -2.96 24.28
C THR A 275 -15.79 -4.38 23.74
N LEU A 276 -15.19 -5.27 24.51
CA LEU A 276 -15.18 -6.71 24.19
C LEU A 276 -16.42 -7.38 24.79
N GLY A 277 -17.17 -8.08 23.93
CA GLY A 277 -18.34 -8.85 24.36
C GLY A 277 -19.61 -8.01 24.62
N SER A 278 -20.68 -8.71 25.01
CA SER A 278 -22.01 -8.15 25.23
C SER A 278 -22.27 -7.71 26.68
N ASN A 279 -21.28 -7.78 27.57
CA ASN A 279 -21.44 -7.40 28.96
C ASN A 279 -21.21 -5.89 29.12
N PRO A 280 -22.21 -5.08 29.45
CA PRO A 280 -22.07 -3.63 29.64
C PRO A 280 -21.14 -3.23 30.81
N GLN A 281 -20.74 -4.18 31.66
CA GLN A 281 -19.78 -3.96 32.75
C GLN A 281 -18.34 -4.27 32.33
N SER A 282 -18.10 -4.74 31.09
CA SER A 282 -16.74 -4.95 30.60
C SER A 282 -16.02 -3.62 30.42
N LEU A 283 -14.78 -3.54 30.92
CA LEU A 283 -13.92 -2.39 30.68
C LEU A 283 -13.75 -2.16 29.18
N PRO A 284 -13.72 -0.90 28.70
CA PRO A 284 -13.50 -0.63 27.31
C PRO A 284 -12.16 -1.21 26.87
N TYR A 285 -12.15 -2.00 25.81
CA TYR A 285 -10.94 -2.54 25.21
C TYR A 285 -10.08 -1.43 24.61
N LEU A 286 -10.72 -0.53 23.86
CA LEU A 286 -10.15 0.73 23.43
C LEU A 286 -10.98 1.86 24.03
N PRO A 287 -10.36 2.80 24.74
CA PRO A 287 -11.07 3.98 25.23
C PRO A 287 -11.52 4.86 24.05
N SER A 288 -12.48 5.74 24.30
CA SER A 288 -12.80 6.80 23.35
C SER A 288 -11.57 7.67 23.09
N ARG A 289 -11.44 8.16 21.86
CA ARG A 289 -10.29 8.96 21.44
C ARG A 289 -10.76 10.18 20.67
N HIS A 290 -10.27 11.35 21.10
CA HIS A 290 -10.43 12.62 20.40
C HIS A 290 -9.02 13.16 20.13
N ALA A 291 -8.46 12.76 19.00
CA ALA A 291 -7.09 13.04 18.65
C ALA A 291 -6.98 13.95 17.41
N HIS A 292 -5.92 14.70 17.38
CA HIS A 292 -5.56 15.55 16.24
C HIS A 292 -4.08 15.38 15.94
N ARG A 293 -3.77 15.06 14.68
CA ARG A 293 -2.42 14.96 14.17
C ARG A 293 -2.21 15.99 13.06
N THR A 294 -1.12 16.72 13.10
CA THR A 294 -0.70 17.62 12.03
C THR A 294 0.75 17.35 11.69
N ASP A 295 1.02 17.01 10.45
CA ASP A 295 2.35 16.87 9.87
C ASP A 295 2.56 18.02 8.88
N MET A 296 3.66 18.75 9.05
CA MET A 296 4.00 19.88 8.19
C MET A 296 5.47 19.84 7.83
N PHE A 297 5.81 19.96 6.56
CA PHE A 297 7.19 20.02 6.14
C PHE A 297 7.44 20.84 4.88
N LEU A 298 8.66 21.30 4.74
CA LEU A 298 9.24 21.96 3.59
C LEU A 298 10.31 21.06 3.01
N ARG A 299 10.31 20.88 1.70
CA ARG A 299 11.32 20.15 0.96
C ARG A 299 11.88 21.02 -0.16
N GLY A 300 13.21 21.17 -0.21
CA GLY A 300 13.94 21.77 -1.32
C GLY A 300 14.85 20.77 -1.99
N PHE A 301 15.07 20.92 -3.30
CA PHE A 301 16.03 20.08 -4.03
C PHE A 301 16.84 20.87 -5.04
N ILE A 302 18.06 20.39 -5.29
CA ILE A 302 18.95 20.84 -6.35
C ILE A 302 19.56 19.61 -7.03
N ALA A 303 19.48 19.56 -8.37
CA ALA A 303 20.03 18.49 -9.19
C ALA A 303 21.00 19.06 -10.23
N SER A 304 22.05 18.30 -10.53
CA SER A 304 23.06 18.69 -11.53
C SER A 304 22.53 18.61 -12.97
N ARG A 305 21.52 17.77 -13.21
CA ARG A 305 20.97 17.47 -14.54
C ARG A 305 19.45 17.39 -14.54
N ASP A 306 18.85 17.70 -15.69
CA ASP A 306 17.37 17.64 -15.86
C ASP A 306 16.81 16.22 -16.03
N ASP A 307 17.65 15.28 -16.43
CA ASP A 307 17.28 13.87 -16.68
C ASP A 307 17.28 12.98 -15.42
N GLY A 308 17.52 13.59 -14.25
CA GLY A 308 17.60 12.88 -12.97
C GLY A 308 18.88 12.07 -12.77
N MET A 309 19.86 12.20 -13.70
CA MET A 309 21.18 11.63 -13.56
C MET A 309 22.14 12.61 -12.85
N GLY A 310 23.26 12.10 -12.36
CA GLY A 310 24.27 12.91 -11.67
C GLY A 310 23.92 13.16 -10.21
N LEU A 311 24.46 14.23 -9.66
CA LEU A 311 24.28 14.63 -8.26
C LEU A 311 22.91 15.28 -8.02
N ARG A 312 22.31 14.95 -6.88
CA ARG A 312 21.12 15.60 -6.34
C ARG A 312 21.28 15.77 -4.84
N LEU A 313 20.90 16.91 -4.35
CA LEU A 313 20.76 17.23 -2.93
C LEU A 313 19.29 17.58 -2.64
N ASP A 314 18.70 16.89 -1.68
CA ASP A 314 17.40 17.22 -1.11
C ASP A 314 17.59 17.62 0.35
N ALA A 315 16.84 18.60 0.80
CA ALA A 315 16.76 19.01 2.20
C ALA A 315 15.27 19.04 2.60
N ILE A 316 14.93 18.41 3.71
CA ILE A 316 13.59 18.37 4.26
C ILE A 316 13.65 18.86 5.69
N ALA A 317 12.76 19.75 6.06
CA ALA A 317 12.61 20.22 7.44
C ALA A 317 11.12 20.34 7.76
N GLY A 318 10.71 19.85 8.91
CA GLY A 318 9.32 19.87 9.30
C GLY A 318 9.08 19.38 10.70
N GLY A 319 7.82 19.27 11.06
CA GLY A 319 7.40 18.76 12.33
C GLY A 319 6.04 18.10 12.29
N SER A 320 5.81 17.30 13.30
CA SER A 320 4.57 16.60 13.55
C SER A 320 4.07 16.97 14.95
N ASN A 321 2.79 17.24 15.06
CA ASN A 321 2.11 17.50 16.33
C ASN A 321 0.98 16.50 16.49
N TYR A 322 0.87 15.90 17.65
CA TYR A 322 -0.21 14.98 18.01
C TYR A 322 -0.79 15.36 19.37
N THR A 323 -2.08 15.54 19.43
CA THR A 323 -2.81 15.79 20.68
C THR A 323 -3.96 14.80 20.80
N ASP A 324 -4.15 14.24 21.98
CA ASP A 324 -5.29 13.39 22.34
C ASP A 324 -5.88 13.90 23.65
N THR A 325 -7.02 14.57 23.55
CA THR A 325 -7.68 15.17 24.71
C THR A 325 -8.27 14.12 25.65
N SER A 326 -8.62 12.94 25.14
CA SER A 326 -9.16 11.83 25.95
C SER A 326 -8.08 11.22 26.86
N ALA A 327 -6.84 11.19 26.39
CA ALA A 327 -5.70 10.65 27.12
C ALA A 327 -4.84 11.74 27.80
N ALA A 328 -5.22 13.02 27.69
CA ALA A 328 -4.41 14.17 28.10
C ALA A 328 -2.97 14.10 27.55
N LEU A 329 -2.83 13.65 26.30
CA LEU A 329 -1.55 13.43 25.64
C LEU A 329 -1.28 14.54 24.63
N GLY A 330 -0.10 15.12 24.69
CA GLY A 330 0.45 16.01 23.66
C GLY A 330 1.87 15.59 23.33
N ARG A 331 2.18 15.48 22.04
CA ARG A 331 3.52 15.19 21.52
C ARG A 331 3.81 16.06 20.33
N GLU A 332 5.02 16.61 20.32
CA GLU A 332 5.55 17.36 19.20
C GLU A 332 6.86 16.71 18.78
N GLU A 333 7.12 16.73 17.51
CA GLU A 333 8.37 16.25 16.94
C GLU A 333 8.81 17.16 15.81
N MET A 334 10.04 17.61 15.88
CA MET A 334 10.70 18.32 14.78
C MET A 334 11.72 17.40 14.13
N GLN A 335 11.77 17.38 12.81
CA GLN A 335 12.77 16.62 12.08
C GLN A 335 13.38 17.44 10.94
N GLY A 336 14.66 17.19 10.71
CA GLY A 336 15.39 17.69 9.57
C GLY A 336 16.15 16.56 8.88
N SER A 337 16.17 16.53 7.56
CA SER A 337 16.97 15.56 6.81
C SER A 337 17.68 16.21 5.63
N ALA A 338 18.90 15.74 5.38
CA ALA A 338 19.68 16.05 4.18
C ALA A 338 19.96 14.74 3.43
N ILE A 339 19.67 14.72 2.15
CA ILE A 339 19.76 13.55 1.31
C ILE A 339 20.63 13.89 0.10
N LEU A 340 21.81 13.28 0.01
CA LEU A 340 22.74 13.43 -1.11
C LEU A 340 22.70 12.18 -1.97
N GLY A 341 22.18 12.30 -3.18
CA GLY A 341 22.08 11.21 -4.14
C GLY A 341 23.01 11.40 -5.33
N TYR A 342 23.53 10.31 -5.84
CA TYR A 342 24.19 10.25 -7.14
C TYR A 342 23.63 9.11 -7.97
N ARG A 343 23.29 9.39 -9.22
CA ARG A 343 22.78 8.38 -10.15
C ARG A 343 23.57 8.37 -11.45
N ALA A 344 24.04 7.20 -11.80
CA ALA A 344 24.62 6.86 -13.10
C ALA A 344 23.72 5.82 -13.80
N GLU A 345 24.05 5.48 -15.03
CA GLU A 345 23.26 4.53 -15.83
C GLU A 345 23.13 3.14 -15.18
N ARG A 346 24.20 2.65 -14.54
CA ARG A 346 24.27 1.30 -13.98
C ARG A 346 24.40 1.24 -12.47
N TRP A 347 24.48 2.36 -11.80
CA TRP A 347 24.58 2.40 -10.35
C TRP A 347 24.01 3.71 -9.78
N SER A 348 23.62 3.64 -8.53
CA SER A 348 23.19 4.78 -7.75
C SER A 348 23.61 4.64 -6.31
N THR A 349 23.79 5.74 -5.63
CA THR A 349 24.01 5.79 -4.19
C THR A 349 23.29 6.98 -3.60
N GLU A 350 22.88 6.86 -2.35
CA GLU A 350 22.22 7.90 -1.58
C GLU A 350 22.72 7.87 -0.14
N LEU A 351 23.04 9.04 0.39
CA LEU A 351 23.42 9.27 1.78
C LEU A 351 22.32 10.12 2.40
N THR A 352 21.76 9.66 3.50
CA THR A 352 20.74 10.40 4.26
C THR A 352 21.23 10.63 5.67
N ALA A 353 21.13 11.86 6.13
CA ALA A 353 21.28 12.22 7.55
C ALA A 353 19.96 12.79 8.03
N ARG A 354 19.42 12.26 9.13
CA ARG A 354 18.19 12.76 9.80
C ARG A 354 18.50 13.14 11.24
N VAL A 355 17.96 14.27 11.64
CA VAL A 355 17.99 14.75 13.01
C VAL A 355 16.55 14.94 13.47
N ARG A 356 16.24 14.46 14.67
CA ARG A 356 14.91 14.55 15.27
C ARG A 356 15.03 14.95 16.74
N ASP A 357 14.00 15.55 17.28
CA ASP A 357 13.90 15.85 18.72
C ASP A 357 13.08 14.81 19.52
N ASN A 358 13.01 13.59 18.98
CA ASN A 358 12.30 12.47 19.57
C ASN A 358 13.24 11.43 20.22
N SER A 359 12.70 10.21 20.42
CA SER A 359 13.44 9.06 20.97
C SER A 359 14.61 8.57 20.11
N THR A 360 14.71 9.01 18.85
CA THR A 360 15.79 8.68 17.91
C THR A 360 16.40 9.96 17.32
N PRO A 361 17.22 10.69 18.11
CA PRO A 361 17.69 12.02 17.73
C PRO A 361 18.57 12.05 16.48
N LEU A 362 19.24 10.96 16.12
CA LEU A 362 20.14 10.95 14.98
C LEU A 362 20.05 9.64 14.21
N GLU A 363 19.94 9.75 12.88
CA GLU A 363 19.96 8.63 11.96
C GLU A 363 20.86 8.93 10.77
N PHE A 364 21.72 7.98 10.41
CA PHE A 364 22.48 7.99 9.18
C PHE A 364 22.12 6.75 8.35
N GLU A 365 21.84 6.96 7.08
CA GLU A 365 21.55 5.89 6.14
C GLU A 365 22.40 6.04 4.88
N VAL A 366 22.98 4.95 4.44
CA VAL A 366 23.64 4.79 3.13
C VAL A 366 22.86 3.76 2.34
N ARG A 367 22.46 4.09 1.13
CA ARG A 367 21.73 3.19 0.23
C ARG A 367 22.44 3.14 -1.11
N GLY A 368 22.35 2.02 -1.81
CA GLY A 368 22.87 1.90 -3.14
C GLY A 368 22.26 0.78 -3.95
N ALA A 369 22.34 0.92 -5.25
CA ALA A 369 21.97 -0.11 -6.22
C ALA A 369 22.91 -0.10 -7.41
N MET A 370 23.21 -1.27 -7.94
CA MET A 370 24.08 -1.41 -9.10
C MET A 370 23.67 -2.61 -9.96
N SER A 371 23.88 -2.48 -11.27
CA SER A 371 23.83 -3.58 -12.23
C SER A 371 25.18 -3.70 -12.94
N PRO A 372 26.16 -4.38 -12.32
CA PRO A 372 27.50 -4.50 -12.89
C PRO A 372 27.47 -5.23 -14.23
N TRP A 373 26.53 -6.14 -14.39
CA TRP A 373 26.24 -6.85 -15.64
C TRP A 373 24.74 -6.82 -15.93
N ALA A 374 24.37 -7.05 -17.17
CA ALA A 374 22.97 -7.10 -17.57
C ALA A 374 22.16 -8.21 -16.85
N LEU A 375 22.84 -9.21 -16.32
CA LEU A 375 22.24 -10.35 -15.64
C LEU A 375 22.15 -10.19 -14.12
N LEU A 376 22.90 -9.28 -13.51
CA LEU A 376 23.00 -9.14 -12.06
C LEU A 376 22.61 -7.73 -11.63
N THR A 377 21.68 -7.65 -10.72
CA THR A 377 21.33 -6.42 -10.00
C THR A 377 21.53 -6.64 -8.51
N VAL A 378 22.20 -5.72 -7.85
CA VAL A 378 22.44 -5.74 -6.41
C VAL A 378 22.00 -4.41 -5.83
N SER A 379 21.36 -4.44 -4.67
CA SER A 379 21.06 -3.24 -3.89
C SER A 379 21.20 -3.53 -2.41
N GLY A 380 21.29 -2.47 -1.61
CA GLY A 380 21.38 -2.59 -0.17
C GLY A 380 21.41 -1.26 0.54
N TYR A 381 21.36 -1.34 1.85
CA TYR A 381 21.47 -0.19 2.73
C TYR A 381 22.19 -0.53 4.02
N ALA A 382 22.70 0.50 4.68
CA ALA A 382 23.18 0.44 6.06
C ALA A 382 22.65 1.65 6.81
N ILE A 383 22.04 1.41 7.97
CA ILE A 383 21.47 2.44 8.83
C ILE A 383 22.12 2.35 10.21
N SER A 384 22.45 3.51 10.76
CA SER A 384 22.86 3.67 12.16
C SER A 384 21.94 4.69 12.83
N ARG A 385 21.36 4.31 13.97
CA ARG A 385 20.47 5.15 14.75
C ARG A 385 20.99 5.31 16.18
N SER A 386 21.03 6.53 16.65
CA SER A 386 21.26 6.85 18.07
C SER A 386 19.92 7.10 18.74
N HIS A 387 19.69 6.50 19.90
CA HIS A 387 18.46 6.63 20.67
C HIS A 387 18.73 7.29 22.02
N LEU A 388 17.69 7.85 22.64
CA LEU A 388 17.78 8.38 24.00
C LEU A 388 18.27 7.30 24.98
N GLY A 389 18.94 7.72 26.03
CA GLY A 389 19.56 6.82 27.03
C GLY A 389 20.86 6.15 26.55
N GLY A 390 21.51 6.67 25.49
CA GLY A 390 22.78 6.14 24.99
C GLY A 390 22.65 4.81 24.23
N ARG A 391 21.42 4.41 23.85
CA ARG A 391 21.17 3.20 23.06
C ARG A 391 21.49 3.45 21.59
N HIS A 392 21.93 2.40 20.92
CA HIS A 392 22.24 2.45 19.48
C HIS A 392 21.62 1.25 18.75
N SER A 393 21.14 1.48 17.55
CA SER A 393 20.75 0.41 16.64
C SER A 393 21.47 0.51 15.31
N THR A 394 21.70 -0.65 14.70
CA THR A 394 22.27 -0.77 13.35
C THR A 394 21.44 -1.73 12.56
N ASP A 395 21.26 -1.44 11.29
CA ASP A 395 20.49 -2.25 10.36
C ASP A 395 21.19 -2.25 9.00
N VAL A 396 21.56 -3.42 8.52
CA VAL A 396 22.25 -3.60 7.25
C VAL A 396 21.52 -4.65 6.44
N ALA A 397 21.11 -4.31 5.24
CA ALA A 397 20.51 -5.27 4.33
C ALA A 397 21.18 -5.22 2.96
N ALA A 398 21.23 -6.37 2.32
CA ALA A 398 21.64 -6.52 0.93
C ALA A 398 20.68 -7.45 0.22
N GLN A 399 20.39 -7.15 -1.03
CA GLN A 399 19.58 -7.99 -1.91
C GLN A 399 20.24 -8.08 -3.29
N ALA A 400 20.07 -9.23 -3.93
CA ALA A 400 20.61 -9.50 -5.25
C ALA A 400 19.59 -10.25 -6.10
N GLU A 401 19.62 -9.98 -7.39
CA GLU A 401 18.82 -10.67 -8.39
C GLU A 401 19.70 -11.04 -9.57
N LEU A 402 19.79 -12.34 -9.86
CA LEU A 402 20.50 -12.89 -11.00
C LEU A 402 19.50 -13.40 -12.04
N ARG A 403 19.57 -12.89 -13.27
CA ARG A 403 18.73 -13.26 -14.41
C ARG A 403 19.50 -14.03 -15.46
N PRO A 404 19.65 -15.34 -15.33
CA PRO A 404 20.36 -16.15 -16.33
C PRO A 404 19.68 -16.09 -17.69
N ILE A 405 18.36 -15.97 -17.72
CA ILE A 405 17.55 -15.71 -18.91
C ILE A 405 16.46 -14.69 -18.59
N ALA A 406 15.91 -14.03 -19.59
CA ALA A 406 14.94 -12.95 -19.41
C ALA A 406 13.69 -13.38 -18.60
N ALA A 407 13.32 -14.66 -18.69
CA ALA A 407 12.14 -15.21 -18.03
C ALA A 407 12.38 -15.69 -16.58
N ILE A 408 13.60 -16.00 -16.19
CA ILE A 408 13.92 -16.58 -14.88
C ILE A 408 14.87 -15.67 -14.12
N ALA A 409 14.51 -15.38 -12.88
CA ALA A 409 15.40 -14.69 -11.94
C ALA A 409 15.57 -15.53 -10.67
N LEU A 410 16.80 -15.61 -10.19
CA LEU A 410 17.14 -16.08 -8.86
C LEU A 410 17.36 -14.84 -7.99
N HIS A 411 16.73 -14.78 -6.83
CA HIS A 411 16.88 -13.63 -5.96
C HIS A 411 17.13 -14.04 -4.52
N GLY A 412 17.71 -13.15 -3.76
CA GLY A 412 17.95 -13.34 -2.34
C GLY A 412 18.19 -12.02 -1.64
N ALA A 413 17.86 -11.97 -0.37
CA ALA A 413 18.11 -10.84 0.49
C ALA A 413 18.54 -11.33 1.88
N ILE A 414 19.42 -10.58 2.51
CA ILE A 414 19.88 -10.81 3.88
C ILE A 414 19.80 -9.49 4.65
N ARG A 415 19.42 -9.57 5.91
CA ARG A 415 19.35 -8.43 6.81
C ARG A 415 19.99 -8.78 8.15
N PHE A 416 20.94 -7.98 8.56
CA PHE A 416 21.57 -8.04 9.88
C PHE A 416 21.18 -6.79 10.64
N ARG A 417 20.63 -6.97 11.83
CA ARG A 417 20.26 -5.85 12.66
C ARG A 417 20.62 -6.09 14.12
N ASN A 418 21.00 -4.99 14.78
CA ASN A 418 20.99 -4.85 16.21
C ASN A 418 19.94 -3.78 16.51
N ALA A 419 18.71 -4.18 16.80
CA ALA A 419 17.54 -3.30 16.74
C ALA A 419 16.91 -3.08 18.11
N VAL A 420 16.58 -1.82 18.38
CA VAL A 420 15.67 -1.42 19.45
C VAL A 420 14.27 -1.40 18.85
N GLY A 421 13.36 -2.23 19.37
CA GLY A 421 12.02 -2.42 18.81
C GLY A 421 11.07 -1.27 19.09
N ALA A 422 11.21 -0.62 20.25
CA ALA A 422 10.45 0.54 20.67
C ALA A 422 11.37 1.61 21.24
N PRO A 423 11.94 2.50 20.42
CA PRO A 423 12.86 3.54 20.87
C PRO A 423 12.29 4.45 21.97
N ALA A 424 10.98 4.67 21.96
CA ALA A 424 10.30 5.47 22.99
C ALA A 424 10.34 4.84 24.40
N LEU A 425 10.51 3.52 24.50
CA LEU A 425 10.62 2.81 25.77
C LEU A 425 12.09 2.70 26.18
N LEU A 426 12.51 3.44 27.22
CA LEU A 426 13.89 3.44 27.68
C LEU A 426 14.40 2.08 28.18
N THR A 427 13.49 1.20 28.56
CA THR A 427 13.77 -0.17 29.02
C THR A 427 14.02 -1.15 27.87
N ASP A 428 13.63 -0.79 26.64
CA ASP A 428 13.83 -1.67 25.49
C ASP A 428 15.31 -1.67 25.07
N THR A 429 15.88 -2.85 24.98
CA THR A 429 17.28 -3.07 24.65
C THR A 429 17.46 -3.56 23.22
N ALA A 430 18.62 -3.27 22.65
CA ALA A 430 18.92 -3.71 21.29
C ALA A 430 19.06 -5.24 21.20
N GLN A 431 18.37 -5.85 20.23
CA GLN A 431 18.37 -7.27 19.95
C GLN A 431 19.09 -7.56 18.62
N LYS A 432 19.98 -8.56 18.64
CA LYS A 432 20.70 -9.00 17.43
C LYS A 432 19.87 -10.02 16.68
N VAL A 433 19.53 -9.72 15.43
CA VAL A 433 18.70 -10.57 14.59
C VAL A 433 19.31 -10.69 13.20
N THR A 434 19.20 -11.88 12.62
CA THR A 434 19.57 -12.15 11.24
C THR A 434 18.38 -12.76 10.53
N ASP A 435 17.97 -12.13 9.45
CA ASP A 435 16.88 -12.54 8.59
C ASP A 435 17.38 -12.76 7.16
N PHE A 436 16.86 -13.74 6.45
CA PHE A 436 17.17 -13.90 5.05
C PHE A 436 15.97 -14.43 4.26
N THR A 437 15.96 -14.10 2.98
CA THR A 437 15.02 -14.66 2.00
C THR A 437 15.78 -15.12 0.77
N THR A 438 15.30 -16.15 0.12
CA THR A 438 15.81 -16.60 -1.18
C THR A 438 14.66 -17.14 -2.01
N GLY A 439 14.74 -17.00 -3.32
CA GLY A 439 13.65 -17.44 -4.18
C GLY A 439 14.01 -17.48 -5.66
N ILE A 440 13.01 -17.89 -6.41
CA ILE A 440 13.03 -17.97 -7.86
C ILE A 440 11.76 -17.33 -8.43
N SER A 441 11.94 -16.47 -9.42
CA SER A 441 10.84 -15.84 -10.13
C SER A 441 10.83 -16.30 -11.58
N LEU A 442 9.63 -16.56 -12.10
CA LEU A 442 9.35 -16.80 -13.50
C LEU A 442 8.49 -15.66 -14.03
N THR A 443 8.99 -14.91 -15.01
CA THR A 443 8.25 -13.82 -15.65
C THR A 443 8.08 -14.12 -17.13
N THR A 444 6.85 -14.41 -17.53
CA THR A 444 6.45 -14.63 -18.92
C THR A 444 5.31 -13.67 -19.27
N ARG A 445 4.93 -13.62 -20.54
CA ARG A 445 3.83 -12.74 -20.94
C ARG A 445 2.49 -13.04 -20.23
N PRO A 446 2.05 -14.33 -20.10
CA PRO A 446 0.82 -14.65 -19.39
C PRO A 446 0.98 -14.86 -17.89
N LEU A 447 2.18 -15.14 -17.37
CA LEU A 447 2.37 -15.60 -16.00
C LEU A 447 3.62 -14.97 -15.37
N ASP A 448 3.40 -14.32 -14.25
CA ASP A 448 4.42 -13.99 -13.27
C ASP A 448 4.24 -14.91 -12.07
N LEU A 449 5.28 -15.60 -11.66
CA LEU A 449 5.28 -16.50 -10.51
C LEU A 449 6.55 -16.25 -9.71
N ASP A 450 6.42 -16.13 -8.40
CA ASP A 450 7.53 -16.04 -7.46
C ASP A 450 7.36 -17.08 -6.36
N VAL A 451 8.41 -17.80 -6.05
CA VAL A 451 8.47 -18.75 -4.94
C VAL A 451 9.67 -18.41 -4.09
N SER A 452 9.43 -18.06 -2.84
CA SER A 452 10.48 -17.64 -1.91
C SER A 452 10.41 -18.41 -0.60
N LEU A 453 11.57 -18.60 -0.01
CA LEU A 453 11.77 -19.16 1.32
C LEU A 453 12.39 -18.09 2.20
N ALA A 454 11.89 -17.93 3.40
CA ALA A 454 12.39 -16.95 4.36
C ALA A 454 12.69 -17.61 5.71
N ARG A 455 13.73 -17.09 6.37
CA ARG A 455 14.01 -17.35 7.78
C ARG A 455 14.00 -16.02 8.51
N HIS A 456 13.18 -15.94 9.54
CA HIS A 456 13.10 -14.80 10.45
C HIS A 456 13.71 -15.17 11.78
N GLY A 457 14.72 -14.43 12.22
CA GLY A 457 15.36 -14.62 13.50
C GLY A 457 14.44 -14.24 14.66
N VAL A 458 14.81 -14.67 15.84
CA VAL A 458 14.08 -14.36 17.07
C VAL A 458 14.13 -12.87 17.34
N PHE A 459 12.96 -12.27 17.50
CA PHE A 459 12.80 -10.86 17.85
C PHE A 459 11.53 -10.69 18.69
N ALA A 460 11.63 -10.00 19.80
CA ALA A 460 10.52 -9.68 20.68
C ALA A 460 10.36 -8.16 20.71
N PRO A 461 9.60 -7.55 19.79
CA PRO A 461 9.36 -6.13 19.78
C PRO A 461 8.48 -5.73 20.97
N ALA A 462 8.59 -4.48 21.41
CA ALA A 462 7.64 -3.94 22.38
C ALA A 462 6.23 -3.92 21.80
N VAL A 463 5.27 -4.21 22.66
CA VAL A 463 3.87 -4.32 22.28
C VAL A 463 3.23 -2.95 22.27
N PRO A 464 2.51 -2.56 21.20
CA PRO A 464 1.64 -1.41 21.24
C PRO A 464 0.50 -1.64 22.24
N GLY A 465 0.40 -0.81 23.28
CA GLY A 465 -0.73 -0.83 24.21
C GLY A 465 -2.07 -0.48 23.56
N THR A 466 -2.04 0.04 22.32
CA THR A 466 -3.21 0.35 21.46
C THR A 466 -4.19 -0.82 21.32
N PHE A 467 -3.71 -2.07 21.44
CA PHE A 467 -4.54 -3.26 21.27
C PHE A 467 -4.92 -3.95 22.58
N GLY A 468 -4.79 -3.25 23.72
CA GLY A 468 -5.32 -3.68 25.00
C GLY A 468 -4.39 -4.56 25.84
N PRO A 469 -4.91 -5.26 26.85
CA PRO A 469 -4.10 -5.94 27.86
C PRO A 469 -3.49 -7.26 27.40
N ILE A 470 -3.70 -7.65 26.12
CA ILE A 470 -3.19 -8.92 25.60
C ILE A 470 -1.73 -8.74 25.19
N VAL A 471 -0.85 -9.42 25.85
CA VAL A 471 0.58 -9.45 25.54
C VAL A 471 0.83 -10.47 24.43
N PRO A 472 1.40 -10.09 23.29
CA PRO A 472 1.72 -11.03 22.22
C PRO A 472 2.76 -12.05 22.71
N ALA A 473 2.55 -13.29 22.34
CA ALA A 473 3.57 -14.34 22.47
C ALA A 473 4.45 -14.30 21.21
N TYR A 474 5.74 -14.16 21.38
CA TYR A 474 6.71 -14.23 20.28
C TYR A 474 7.41 -15.57 20.29
N PRO A 475 7.76 -16.11 19.09
CA PRO A 475 8.48 -17.37 19.04
C PRO A 475 9.86 -17.22 19.69
N SER A 476 10.26 -18.21 20.46
CA SER A 476 11.59 -18.30 21.07
C SER A 476 12.66 -18.86 20.13
N PHE A 477 12.29 -19.19 18.90
CA PHE A 477 13.16 -19.76 17.88
C PHE A 477 12.90 -19.07 16.52
N ALA A 478 13.82 -19.28 15.58
CA ALA A 478 13.69 -18.71 14.25
C ALA A 478 12.54 -19.35 13.47
N VAL A 479 11.70 -18.51 12.84
CA VAL A 479 10.56 -18.94 12.04
C VAL A 479 10.98 -19.09 10.58
N HIS A 480 10.59 -20.19 9.95
CA HIS A 480 10.80 -20.46 8.54
C HIS A 480 9.46 -20.43 7.80
N THR A 481 9.41 -19.73 6.68
CA THR A 481 8.19 -19.61 5.89
C THR A 481 8.48 -19.81 4.40
N ALA A 482 7.51 -20.35 3.69
CA ALA A 482 7.47 -20.35 2.23
C ALA A 482 6.38 -19.38 1.76
N THR A 483 6.68 -18.59 0.75
CA THR A 483 5.70 -17.69 0.14
C THR A 483 5.67 -17.95 -1.37
N VAL A 484 4.48 -18.08 -1.92
CA VAL A 484 4.23 -18.18 -3.35
C VAL A 484 3.37 -17.00 -3.75
N SER A 485 3.80 -16.22 -4.72
CA SER A 485 2.96 -15.17 -5.31
C SER A 485 2.87 -15.35 -6.82
N PHE A 486 1.75 -14.99 -7.40
CA PHE A 486 1.52 -15.14 -8.82
C PHE A 486 0.60 -14.06 -9.39
N ALA A 487 0.78 -13.77 -10.69
CA ALA A 487 -0.18 -13.02 -11.50
C ALA A 487 -0.30 -13.72 -12.86
N TRP A 488 -1.46 -14.29 -13.14
CA TRP A 488 -1.74 -14.97 -14.38
C TRP A 488 -2.72 -14.17 -15.23
N ARG A 489 -2.33 -13.88 -16.46
CA ARG A 489 -3.06 -13.05 -17.42
C ARG A 489 -3.42 -13.87 -18.67
N PRO A 490 -4.40 -14.79 -18.59
CA PRO A 490 -4.76 -15.64 -19.74
C PRO A 490 -5.29 -14.83 -20.93
N LYS A 491 -5.87 -13.68 -20.65
CA LYS A 491 -6.37 -12.71 -21.63
C LYS A 491 -6.07 -11.29 -21.14
N ALA A 492 -6.01 -10.34 -22.03
CA ALA A 492 -5.72 -8.93 -21.70
C ALA A 492 -6.75 -8.29 -20.74
N TYR A 493 -7.93 -8.88 -20.60
CA TYR A 493 -9.03 -8.39 -19.77
C TYR A 493 -9.29 -9.25 -18.52
N ILE A 494 -8.51 -10.31 -18.29
CA ILE A 494 -8.62 -11.16 -17.10
C ILE A 494 -7.24 -11.27 -16.44
N THR A 495 -7.18 -10.98 -15.18
CA THR A 495 -6.00 -11.21 -14.33
C THR A 495 -6.43 -12.01 -13.11
N LEU A 496 -5.75 -13.10 -12.84
CA LEU A 496 -5.83 -13.85 -11.59
C LEU A 496 -4.51 -13.63 -10.84
N SER A 497 -4.57 -13.00 -9.70
CA SER A 497 -3.41 -12.72 -8.88
C SER A 497 -3.60 -13.27 -7.48
N GLY A 498 -2.51 -13.46 -6.76
CA GLY A 498 -2.60 -13.87 -5.39
C GLY A 498 -1.27 -14.25 -4.79
N TRP A 499 -1.33 -14.54 -3.51
CA TRP A 499 -0.20 -15.07 -2.77
C TRP A 499 -0.69 -16.02 -1.67
N LEU A 500 0.20 -16.92 -1.28
CA LEU A 500 0.05 -17.89 -0.21
C LEU A 500 1.32 -17.89 0.62
N ARG A 501 1.19 -17.84 1.93
CA ARG A 501 2.27 -17.98 2.89
C ARG A 501 2.01 -19.16 3.81
N GLU A 502 3.00 -20.02 3.94
CA GLU A 502 2.96 -21.24 4.74
C GLU A 502 4.18 -21.32 5.68
N PRO A 503 4.01 -21.69 6.95
CA PRO A 503 5.13 -21.96 7.83
C PRO A 503 5.78 -23.30 7.48
N LEU A 504 7.10 -23.36 7.58
CA LEU A 504 7.89 -24.58 7.42
C LEU A 504 8.29 -25.08 8.81
N VAL A 505 7.38 -25.76 9.49
CA VAL A 505 7.54 -26.17 10.90
C VAL A 505 7.30 -27.66 11.05
N ASN A 506 7.96 -28.27 12.05
CA ASN A 506 7.84 -29.68 12.39
C ASN A 506 6.94 -29.92 13.61
N GLY A 507 5.97 -29.04 13.86
CA GLY A 507 5.13 -29.10 15.05
C GLY A 507 3.75 -28.48 14.89
N THR A 508 3.18 -27.95 15.97
CA THR A 508 1.93 -27.20 15.94
C THR A 508 2.20 -25.79 15.43
N ALA A 509 2.00 -25.55 14.13
CA ALA A 509 2.20 -24.27 13.47
C ALA A 509 1.54 -23.09 14.21
N GLU A 510 0.44 -23.35 14.93
CA GLU A 510 -0.32 -22.36 15.70
C GLU A 510 0.48 -21.71 16.82
N LEU A 511 1.48 -22.41 17.39
CA LEU A 511 2.30 -21.95 18.50
C LEU A 511 3.71 -21.52 18.06
N GLU A 512 4.07 -21.83 16.81
CA GLU A 512 5.43 -21.66 16.29
C GLU A 512 5.58 -20.43 15.40
N THR A 513 4.49 -19.71 15.16
CA THR A 513 4.49 -18.45 14.40
C THR A 513 4.38 -17.26 15.34
N SER A 514 4.71 -16.09 14.82
CA SER A 514 4.66 -14.88 15.59
C SER A 514 3.24 -14.51 16.02
N ALA A 515 3.12 -13.93 17.18
CA ALA A 515 1.87 -13.34 17.64
C ALA A 515 1.32 -12.31 16.64
N TYR A 516 0.03 -12.23 16.58
CA TYR A 516 -0.75 -11.38 15.67
C TYR A 516 -0.62 -11.75 14.18
N GLU A 517 0.16 -12.75 13.82
CA GLU A 517 0.34 -13.16 12.44
C GLU A 517 -0.12 -14.61 12.29
N PRO A 518 -1.18 -14.89 11.51
CA PRO A 518 -1.66 -16.25 11.35
C PRO A 518 -0.61 -17.09 10.62
N PRO A 519 -0.43 -18.36 11.02
CA PRO A 519 0.59 -19.23 10.44
C PRO A 519 0.36 -19.47 8.95
N HIS A 520 -0.88 -19.76 8.58
CA HIS A 520 -1.30 -19.94 7.18
C HIS A 520 -2.07 -18.70 6.76
N HIS A 521 -1.63 -18.04 5.72
CA HIS A 521 -2.31 -16.85 5.21
C HIS A 521 -2.24 -16.82 3.69
N SER A 522 -3.36 -16.52 3.05
CA SER A 522 -3.46 -16.43 1.60
C SER A 522 -4.44 -15.35 1.18
N ARG A 523 -4.17 -14.70 0.06
CA ARG A 523 -5.09 -13.80 -0.61
C ARG A 523 -5.03 -14.05 -2.12
N ILE A 524 -6.17 -14.28 -2.74
CA ILE A 524 -6.30 -14.52 -4.17
C ILE A 524 -7.41 -13.63 -4.69
N TRP A 525 -7.16 -12.95 -5.82
CA TRP A 525 -8.17 -12.11 -6.46
C TRP A 525 -8.17 -12.29 -7.97
N ALA A 526 -9.36 -12.28 -8.53
CA ALA A 526 -9.60 -12.31 -9.96
C ALA A 526 -10.20 -10.98 -10.39
N THR A 527 -9.52 -10.30 -11.31
CA THR A 527 -9.95 -9.01 -11.85
C THR A 527 -10.32 -9.19 -13.32
N PHE A 528 -11.52 -8.78 -13.66
CA PHE A 528 -11.98 -8.61 -15.03
C PHE A 528 -12.03 -7.12 -15.34
N ARG A 529 -11.32 -6.68 -16.39
CA ARG A 529 -11.34 -5.29 -16.85
C ARG A 529 -11.58 -5.25 -18.33
N SER A 530 -12.62 -4.58 -18.78
CA SER A 530 -12.98 -4.52 -20.19
C SER A 530 -13.60 -3.19 -20.59
N ARG A 531 -13.22 -2.75 -21.76
CA ARG A 531 -13.87 -1.67 -22.50
C ARG A 531 -14.99 -2.27 -23.33
N LEU A 532 -16.10 -2.65 -22.68
CA LEU A 532 -17.20 -3.44 -23.25
C LEU A 532 -17.81 -2.89 -24.55
N LEU A 533 -17.68 -1.59 -24.78
CA LEU A 533 -18.25 -0.92 -25.94
C LEU A 533 -17.14 -0.33 -26.82
N PRO A 534 -16.61 -1.14 -27.77
CA PRO A 534 -15.55 -0.66 -28.67
C PRO A 534 -16.00 0.51 -29.57
N VAL A 535 -17.31 0.75 -29.69
CA VAL A 535 -17.91 1.87 -30.42
C VAL A 535 -17.70 3.21 -29.69
N LEU A 536 -17.56 3.17 -28.35
CA LEU A 536 -17.24 4.36 -27.58
C LEU A 536 -15.75 4.69 -27.73
N ARG A 537 -15.43 5.97 -27.79
CA ARG A 537 -14.05 6.46 -27.90
C ARG A 537 -13.19 5.86 -26.79
N ARG A 538 -11.95 5.50 -27.10
CA ARG A 538 -10.99 4.97 -26.12
C ARG A 538 -10.97 5.84 -24.86
N GLY A 539 -11.22 5.25 -23.69
CA GLY A 539 -11.27 5.93 -22.40
C GLY A 539 -12.64 6.46 -21.99
N ALA A 540 -13.66 6.42 -22.85
CA ALA A 540 -15.01 6.87 -22.50
C ALA A 540 -15.77 5.86 -21.64
N PHE A 541 -15.38 4.60 -21.68
CA PHE A 541 -16.03 3.52 -20.92
C PHE A 541 -14.99 2.48 -20.48
N ASP A 542 -14.98 2.17 -19.19
CA ASP A 542 -14.19 1.08 -18.61
C ASP A 542 -15.04 0.39 -17.55
N PHE A 543 -15.06 -0.94 -17.57
CA PHE A 543 -15.75 -1.77 -16.59
C PHE A 543 -14.73 -2.66 -15.90
N THR A 544 -14.72 -2.64 -14.58
CA THR A 544 -13.87 -3.50 -13.76
C THR A 544 -14.73 -4.26 -12.77
N ALA A 545 -14.53 -5.55 -12.68
CA ALA A 545 -15.10 -6.41 -11.65
C ALA A 545 -13.98 -7.20 -10.99
N GLU A 546 -14.00 -7.29 -9.69
CA GLU A 546 -13.04 -8.03 -8.89
C GLU A 546 -13.75 -8.92 -7.88
N VAL A 547 -13.21 -10.11 -7.72
CA VAL A 547 -13.58 -11.06 -6.67
C VAL A 547 -12.30 -11.41 -5.93
N ALA A 548 -12.24 -11.16 -4.64
CA ALA A 548 -11.10 -11.47 -3.79
C ALA A 548 -11.50 -12.46 -2.69
N MET A 549 -10.63 -13.41 -2.42
CA MET A 549 -10.76 -14.35 -1.32
C MET A 549 -9.52 -14.26 -0.45
N GLU A 550 -9.70 -13.99 0.82
CA GLU A 550 -8.65 -14.00 1.82
C GLU A 550 -8.94 -15.08 2.85
N GLY A 551 -7.92 -15.85 3.18
CA GLY A 551 -8.05 -16.93 4.15
C GLY A 551 -6.83 -17.04 5.04
N TRP A 552 -7.08 -17.32 6.32
CA TRP A 552 -6.01 -17.59 7.27
C TRP A 552 -6.36 -18.74 8.19
N GLY A 553 -5.31 -19.41 8.68
CA GLY A 553 -5.40 -20.51 9.63
C GLY A 553 -5.62 -20.03 11.07
N ARG A 554 -5.87 -20.99 11.96
CA ARG A 554 -5.88 -20.74 13.40
C ARG A 554 -4.47 -20.33 13.85
N GLY A 555 -4.38 -19.32 14.71
CA GLY A 555 -3.10 -18.81 15.20
C GLY A 555 -3.16 -18.33 16.65
N ALA A 556 -1.99 -18.23 17.27
CA ALA A 556 -1.84 -17.69 18.61
C ALA A 556 -1.84 -16.15 18.55
N TRP A 557 -2.74 -15.51 19.30
CA TRP A 557 -2.76 -14.07 19.43
C TRP A 557 -1.78 -13.55 20.49
N GLY A 558 -1.74 -14.22 21.62
CA GLY A 558 -0.92 -13.81 22.76
C GLY A 558 -1.36 -14.47 24.05
N ALA A 559 -0.77 -14.06 25.17
CA ALA A 559 -1.14 -14.52 26.50
C ALA A 559 -1.96 -13.44 27.22
N ASP A 560 -2.87 -13.85 28.11
CA ASP A 560 -3.55 -12.93 29.01
C ASP A 560 -2.55 -12.35 30.01
N SER A 561 -2.37 -11.02 30.00
CA SER A 561 -1.50 -10.32 30.92
C SER A 561 -1.97 -10.44 32.39
N ALA A 562 -3.25 -10.73 32.60
CA ALA A 562 -3.83 -10.93 33.93
C ALA A 562 -3.57 -12.34 34.49
N GLY A 563 -2.96 -13.25 33.72
CA GLY A 563 -2.56 -14.58 34.19
C GLY A 563 -3.71 -15.54 34.54
N ALA A 564 -4.94 -15.17 34.22
CA ALA A 564 -6.12 -15.93 34.64
C ALA A 564 -6.33 -17.28 33.93
N SER A 565 -5.76 -17.47 32.74
CA SER A 565 -5.99 -18.67 31.92
C SER A 565 -4.75 -19.50 31.58
N GLY A 566 -3.55 -19.02 31.86
CA GLY A 566 -2.30 -19.77 31.76
C GLY A 566 -1.89 -20.27 30.36
N GLY A 567 -2.61 -19.88 29.29
CA GLY A 567 -2.35 -20.32 27.93
C GLY A 567 -2.52 -19.20 26.88
N PRO A 568 -2.02 -19.42 25.65
CA PRO A 568 -2.18 -18.46 24.58
C PRO A 568 -3.64 -18.38 24.12
N TYR A 569 -4.10 -17.16 23.81
CA TYR A 569 -5.35 -16.97 23.08
C TYR A 569 -5.19 -17.48 21.65
N LEU A 570 -6.06 -18.40 21.25
CA LEU A 570 -6.09 -18.94 19.90
C LEU A 570 -7.25 -18.32 19.12
N LEU A 571 -6.92 -17.57 18.07
CA LEU A 571 -7.91 -17.09 17.11
C LEU A 571 -8.27 -18.19 16.12
N LYS A 572 -9.56 -18.30 15.82
CA LYS A 572 -10.07 -19.19 14.79
C LYS A 572 -9.65 -18.67 13.41
N GLY A 573 -9.26 -19.58 12.52
CA GLY A 573 -9.09 -19.25 11.11
C GLY A 573 -10.40 -18.81 10.46
N ALA A 574 -10.30 -18.01 9.41
CA ALA A 574 -11.43 -17.53 8.63
C ALA A 574 -11.14 -17.53 7.13
N THR A 575 -12.21 -17.48 6.34
CA THR A 575 -12.14 -17.27 4.89
C THR A 575 -13.20 -16.25 4.50
N ILE A 576 -12.75 -15.07 4.13
CA ILE A 576 -13.62 -13.97 3.69
C ILE A 576 -13.63 -13.87 2.17
N LEU A 577 -14.75 -13.42 1.61
CA LEU A 577 -14.95 -13.25 0.18
C LEU A 577 -15.46 -11.84 -0.06
N ASP A 578 -14.73 -11.11 -0.89
CA ASP A 578 -15.00 -9.71 -1.22
C ASP A 578 -15.35 -9.59 -2.70
N TYR A 579 -16.28 -8.70 -3.02
CA TYR A 579 -16.64 -8.35 -4.39
C TYR A 579 -16.53 -6.85 -4.59
N ARG A 580 -16.13 -6.47 -5.79
CA ARG A 580 -16.09 -5.09 -6.23
C ARG A 580 -16.46 -4.98 -7.69
N VAL A 581 -17.27 -3.99 -8.02
CA VAL A 581 -17.64 -3.62 -9.39
C VAL A 581 -17.46 -2.12 -9.54
N GLU A 582 -16.84 -1.72 -10.63
CA GLU A 582 -16.66 -0.31 -10.98
C GLU A 582 -17.00 -0.10 -12.46
N LEU A 583 -17.79 0.93 -12.72
CA LEU A 583 -18.18 1.37 -14.04
C LEU A 583 -17.69 2.81 -14.25
N ARG A 584 -16.72 3.00 -15.14
CA ARG A 584 -16.21 4.31 -15.52
C ARG A 584 -16.88 4.79 -16.79
N LEU A 585 -17.46 5.98 -16.73
CA LEU A 585 -18.07 6.69 -17.84
C LEU A 585 -17.42 8.07 -17.95
N LEU A 586 -16.61 8.26 -19.00
CA LEU A 586 -15.83 9.51 -19.15
C LEU A 586 -14.97 9.78 -17.90
N ASN A 587 -15.30 10.85 -17.20
CA ASN A 587 -14.58 11.31 -16.00
C ASN A 587 -15.25 10.90 -14.70
N ALA A 588 -16.34 10.13 -14.76
CA ALA A 588 -17.05 9.63 -13.59
C ALA A 588 -16.89 8.10 -13.46
N ALA A 589 -16.69 7.61 -12.24
CA ALA A 589 -16.68 6.20 -11.93
C ALA A 589 -17.72 5.91 -10.84
N LEU A 590 -18.64 5.01 -11.14
CA LEU A 590 -19.60 4.45 -10.18
C LEU A 590 -19.00 3.16 -9.63
N PHE A 591 -19.02 2.96 -8.34
CA PHE A 591 -18.53 1.73 -7.75
C PHE A 591 -19.47 1.15 -6.70
N TRP A 592 -19.40 -0.15 -6.57
CA TRP A 592 -20.04 -0.91 -5.51
C TRP A 592 -19.08 -1.99 -5.03
N SER A 593 -18.99 -2.17 -3.74
CA SER A 593 -18.17 -3.19 -3.10
C SER A 593 -18.89 -3.82 -1.93
N ILE A 594 -18.62 -5.09 -1.70
CA ILE A 594 -19.06 -5.81 -0.50
C ILE A 594 -17.87 -6.58 0.06
N ARG A 595 -17.54 -6.33 1.32
CA ARG A 595 -16.55 -7.09 2.06
C ARG A 595 -17.23 -8.18 2.87
N ASN A 596 -16.61 -9.35 2.95
CA ASN A 596 -17.13 -10.53 3.64
C ASN A 596 -18.55 -10.93 3.18
N ALA A 597 -18.75 -11.04 1.88
CA ALA A 597 -20.05 -11.35 1.27
C ALA A 597 -20.65 -12.70 1.72
N ARG A 598 -19.83 -13.62 2.23
CA ARG A 598 -20.29 -14.90 2.80
C ARG A 598 -20.86 -14.76 4.21
N GLY A 599 -20.71 -13.61 4.85
CA GLY A 599 -21.14 -13.40 6.23
C GLY A 599 -20.36 -14.25 7.25
N GLU A 600 -19.09 -14.55 6.98
CA GLU A 600 -18.23 -15.29 7.90
C GLU A 600 -18.04 -14.50 9.19
N ARG A 601 -18.22 -15.15 10.33
CA ARG A 601 -17.97 -14.57 11.65
C ARG A 601 -16.52 -14.78 12.02
N TYR A 602 -15.76 -13.71 12.06
CA TYR A 602 -14.34 -13.74 12.37
C TYR A 602 -13.92 -12.61 13.30
N SER A 603 -12.78 -12.80 13.93
CA SER A 603 -12.11 -11.81 14.76
C SER A 603 -10.64 -11.78 14.37
N VAL A 604 -10.05 -10.61 14.24
CA VAL A 604 -8.60 -10.41 14.11
C VAL A 604 -7.97 -10.03 15.46
N ILE A 605 -8.79 -9.69 16.42
CA ILE A 605 -8.45 -9.42 17.82
C ILE A 605 -9.38 -10.26 18.69
N PRO A 606 -8.91 -10.96 19.74
CA PRO A 606 -9.76 -11.78 20.59
C PRO A 606 -10.96 -11.01 21.16
N GLY A 607 -12.15 -11.55 20.98
CA GLY A 607 -13.40 -10.97 21.46
C GLY A 607 -13.97 -9.82 20.65
N LEU A 608 -13.24 -9.31 19.63
CA LEU A 608 -13.69 -8.26 18.75
C LEU A 608 -14.19 -8.84 17.42
N ASN A 609 -15.48 -9.04 17.31
CA ASN A 609 -16.10 -9.56 16.09
C ASN A 609 -16.09 -8.50 14.97
N MET A 610 -15.62 -8.91 13.80
CA MET A 610 -15.71 -8.10 12.59
C MET A 610 -17.08 -8.21 11.95
N PRO A 611 -17.50 -7.21 11.16
CA PRO A 611 -18.82 -7.20 10.52
C PRO A 611 -19.05 -8.38 9.58
N VAL A 612 -20.28 -8.83 9.52
CA VAL A 612 -20.76 -9.83 8.56
C VAL A 612 -21.37 -9.12 7.37
N GLY A 613 -20.72 -9.17 6.21
CA GLY A 613 -21.24 -8.60 4.96
C GLY A 613 -21.44 -7.08 5.03
N ASN A 614 -20.49 -6.33 4.52
CA ASN A 614 -20.51 -4.88 4.58
C ASN A 614 -20.42 -4.28 3.18
N GLN A 615 -21.42 -3.49 2.81
CA GLN A 615 -21.53 -2.89 1.49
C GLN A 615 -21.12 -1.42 1.53
N THR A 616 -20.44 -1.00 0.47
CA THR A 616 -20.13 0.41 0.19
C THR A 616 -20.33 0.68 -1.28
N TYR A 617 -20.98 1.79 -1.61
CA TYR A 617 -21.19 2.24 -2.98
C TYR A 617 -21.00 3.74 -3.08
N GLY A 618 -20.62 4.19 -4.28
CA GLY A 618 -20.32 5.60 -4.44
C GLY A 618 -20.01 6.00 -5.86
N VAL A 619 -19.63 7.26 -5.98
CA VAL A 619 -19.21 7.89 -7.22
C VAL A 619 -17.90 8.64 -7.01
N ARG A 620 -17.01 8.55 -7.97
CA ARG A 620 -15.82 9.40 -8.08
C ARG A 620 -15.94 10.19 -9.37
N TRP A 621 -15.59 11.45 -9.32
CA TRP A 621 -15.70 12.33 -10.48
C TRP A 621 -14.49 13.24 -10.58
N GLU A 622 -13.89 13.27 -11.76
CA GLU A 622 -12.76 14.13 -12.10
C GLU A 622 -13.20 15.19 -13.11
N PHE A 623 -12.93 16.45 -12.78
CA PHE A 623 -13.20 17.59 -13.65
C PHE A 623 -11.86 18.20 -14.09
N THR A 624 -11.67 18.36 -15.38
CA THR A 624 -10.57 19.13 -15.98
C THR A 624 -11.15 20.35 -16.67
N ASN A 625 -10.83 21.54 -16.19
CA ASN A 625 -11.33 22.80 -16.74
C ASN A 625 -10.39 23.37 -17.82
#